data_f0d3694be34195caa95aa00fe36ea1ef
#
_entry.id   f0d3694be34195caa95aa00fe36ea1ef
#
_cell.length_a   1.000
_cell.length_b   1.000
_cell.length_c   1.000
_cell.angle_alpha   90.00
_cell.angle_beta   90.00
_cell.angle_gamma   90.00
#
_symmetry.space_group_name_H-M   'P 1'
#
loop_
_entity.id
_entity.type
_entity.pdbx_description
1 polymer ?
#
loop_
_entity_poly.entity_id
_entity_poly.type
_entity_poly.pdbx_seq_one_letter_code
_entity_poly.pdbx_strand_id
1 'polypeptide(L)'
;MLTVYRSNRAEFLARLLSRQLIEQQPGPLETVEVMVNTWPTSRWLGEQLATANGISSLVRFPFPGSRLRQLVRQVLHLPAQEDDPWRAGQLVWAVLELLPELLEQPVAQPLRTWLTQREGTAAGLTRDRWQLARTIADAMDDYALYRPDQLEQWKRPRPDDDWQPVLWRLLAQRLPRAPFGLQVREAVDRLRRGDVDPALLPERLRLFGISALAPVQVLSLIHI
;
A
#
# COMPACT_ATOMS: atom_id res chain seq x y z
N MET A 1 15.67 -14.69 -7.35
CA MET A 1 15.43 -14.91 -8.81
C MET A 1 13.94 -14.87 -9.08
N LEU A 2 13.45 -14.09 -10.04
CA LEU A 2 12.03 -14.03 -10.44
C LEU A 2 11.75 -15.04 -11.57
N THR A 3 10.78 -15.91 -11.37
CA THR A 3 10.29 -16.85 -12.41
C THR A 3 8.84 -16.54 -12.74
N VAL A 4 8.52 -16.34 -14.01
CA VAL A 4 7.17 -16.00 -14.49
C VAL A 4 6.64 -17.09 -15.41
N TYR A 5 5.50 -17.68 -15.03
CA TYR A 5 4.77 -18.65 -15.83
C TYR A 5 3.57 -17.94 -16.49
N ARG A 6 3.38 -18.15 -17.78
CA ARG A 6 2.29 -17.55 -18.56
C ARG A 6 1.46 -18.59 -19.25
N SER A 7 0.15 -18.48 -19.15
CA SER A 7 -0.81 -19.29 -19.87
C SER A 7 -2.13 -18.53 -20.02
N ASN A 8 -2.87 -18.80 -21.08
CA ASN A 8 -4.25 -18.39 -21.26
C ASN A 8 -5.26 -19.32 -20.56
N ARG A 9 -4.77 -20.37 -19.88
CA ARG A 9 -5.58 -21.35 -19.14
C ARG A 9 -5.14 -21.37 -17.67
N ALA A 10 -5.97 -20.83 -16.79
CA ALA A 10 -5.68 -20.73 -15.36
C ALA A 10 -5.49 -22.10 -14.70
N GLU A 11 -6.21 -23.12 -15.18
CA GLU A 11 -6.12 -24.50 -14.69
C GLU A 11 -4.71 -25.10 -14.89
N PHE A 12 -4.06 -24.75 -15.99
CA PHE A 12 -2.66 -25.16 -16.22
C PHE A 12 -1.71 -24.53 -15.21
N LEU A 13 -1.89 -23.26 -14.92
CA LEU A 13 -1.08 -22.55 -13.92
C LEU A 13 -1.33 -23.11 -12.51
N ALA A 14 -2.58 -23.45 -12.18
CA ALA A 14 -2.92 -24.08 -10.91
C ALA A 14 -2.28 -25.46 -10.76
N ARG A 15 -2.29 -26.29 -11.81
CA ARG A 15 -1.60 -27.59 -11.81
C ARG A 15 -0.08 -27.45 -11.70
N LEU A 16 0.51 -26.46 -12.36
CA LEU A 16 1.94 -26.18 -12.23
C LEU A 16 2.30 -25.79 -10.81
N LEU A 17 1.52 -24.88 -10.21
CA LEU A 17 1.68 -24.51 -8.81
C LEU A 17 1.55 -25.73 -7.88
N SER A 18 0.54 -26.57 -8.09
CA SER A 18 0.34 -27.81 -7.34
C SER A 18 1.59 -28.71 -7.38
N ARG A 19 2.15 -28.94 -8.57
CA ARG A 19 3.39 -29.73 -8.71
C ARG A 19 4.56 -29.11 -7.95
N GLN A 20 4.76 -27.80 -8.07
CA GLN A 20 5.81 -27.09 -7.36
C GLN A 20 5.66 -27.21 -5.83
N LEU A 21 4.43 -27.17 -5.31
CA LEU A 21 4.18 -27.33 -3.88
C LEU A 21 4.50 -28.75 -3.41
N ILE A 22 4.19 -29.78 -4.22
CA ILE A 22 4.55 -31.19 -3.93
C ILE A 22 6.08 -31.38 -3.96
N GLU A 23 6.74 -30.85 -4.99
CA GLU A 23 8.20 -30.98 -5.15
C GLU A 23 9.00 -30.29 -4.03
N GLN A 24 8.46 -29.21 -3.49
CA GLN A 24 9.09 -28.45 -2.42
C GLN A 24 8.93 -29.08 -1.03
N GLN A 25 8.02 -30.04 -0.89
CA GLN A 25 7.76 -30.78 0.34
C GLN A 25 7.74 -29.88 1.60
N PRO A 26 6.83 -28.91 1.71
CA PRO A 26 6.73 -28.10 2.91
C PRO A 26 6.54 -28.98 4.13
N GLY A 27 7.07 -28.58 5.25
CA GLY A 27 6.91 -29.31 6.50
C GLY A 27 5.43 -29.54 6.84
N PRO A 28 5.09 -30.57 7.62
CA PRO A 28 3.70 -30.98 7.88
C PRO A 28 2.84 -29.90 8.55
N LEU A 29 3.47 -28.91 9.18
CA LEU A 29 2.80 -27.76 9.81
C LEU A 29 3.21 -26.42 9.17
N GLU A 30 3.98 -26.44 8.09
CA GLU A 30 4.42 -25.27 7.40
C GLU A 30 3.28 -24.64 6.58
N THR A 31 3.05 -23.36 6.77
CA THR A 31 2.06 -22.61 6.00
C THR A 31 2.68 -22.09 4.71
N VAL A 32 2.09 -22.47 3.59
CA VAL A 32 2.46 -21.93 2.27
C VAL A 32 1.58 -20.73 1.94
N GLU A 33 2.18 -19.65 1.48
CA GLU A 33 1.46 -18.45 1.05
C GLU A 33 1.48 -18.29 -0.46
N VAL A 34 0.29 -18.01 -1.03
CA VAL A 34 0.11 -17.66 -2.45
C VAL A 34 -0.73 -16.40 -2.54
N MET A 35 -0.13 -15.29 -2.93
CA MET A 35 -0.84 -14.02 -3.05
C MET A 35 -1.80 -14.03 -4.23
N VAL A 36 -3.04 -13.58 -3.99
CA VAL A 36 -4.11 -13.49 -4.98
C VAL A 36 -4.84 -12.15 -4.85
N ASN A 37 -5.47 -11.67 -5.93
CA ASN A 37 -6.15 -10.38 -5.90
C ASN A 37 -7.58 -10.42 -5.38
N THR A 38 -8.25 -11.57 -5.41
CA THR A 38 -9.68 -11.65 -5.08
C THR A 38 -10.03 -12.91 -4.29
N TRP A 39 -11.07 -12.84 -3.47
CA TRP A 39 -11.62 -13.98 -2.76
C TRP A 39 -12.09 -15.13 -3.67
N PRO A 40 -12.79 -14.85 -4.80
CA PRO A 40 -13.13 -15.92 -5.74
C PRO A 40 -11.91 -16.66 -6.26
N THR A 41 -10.82 -15.95 -6.57
CA THR A 41 -9.57 -16.58 -7.01
C THR A 41 -8.97 -17.47 -5.92
N SER A 42 -8.96 -17.02 -4.66
CA SER A 42 -8.42 -17.81 -3.55
C SER A 42 -9.21 -19.10 -3.35
N ARG A 43 -10.53 -19.00 -3.38
CA ARG A 43 -11.42 -20.17 -3.22
C ARG A 43 -11.23 -21.17 -4.36
N TRP A 44 -11.31 -20.69 -5.60
CA TRP A 44 -11.11 -21.51 -6.79
C TRP A 44 -9.73 -22.19 -6.78
N LEU A 45 -8.67 -21.45 -6.47
CA LEU A 45 -7.32 -22.01 -6.43
C LEU A 45 -7.17 -23.05 -5.32
N GLY A 46 -7.76 -22.83 -4.13
CA GLY A 46 -7.81 -23.82 -3.07
C GLY A 46 -8.50 -25.13 -3.50
N GLU A 47 -9.61 -25.05 -4.23
CA GLU A 47 -10.31 -26.18 -4.80
C GLU A 47 -9.46 -26.93 -5.84
N GLN A 48 -8.76 -26.20 -6.74
CA GLN A 48 -7.85 -26.79 -7.72
C GLN A 48 -6.67 -27.52 -7.05
N LEU A 49 -6.07 -26.92 -6.03
CA LEU A 49 -4.98 -27.54 -5.27
C LEU A 49 -5.46 -28.79 -4.51
N ALA A 50 -6.63 -28.73 -3.88
CA ALA A 50 -7.22 -29.87 -3.19
C ALA A 50 -7.52 -31.02 -4.16
N THR A 51 -8.05 -30.72 -5.35
CA THR A 51 -8.34 -31.71 -6.39
C THR A 51 -7.05 -32.38 -6.89
N ALA A 52 -5.98 -31.59 -7.06
CA ALA A 52 -4.72 -32.09 -7.60
C ALA A 52 -3.88 -32.89 -6.57
N ASN A 53 -3.90 -32.45 -5.29
CA ASN A 53 -3.05 -32.98 -4.22
C ASN A 53 -3.82 -33.89 -3.23
N GLY A 54 -5.13 -34.09 -3.42
CA GLY A 54 -6.00 -34.79 -2.48
C GLY A 54 -6.44 -33.92 -1.30
N ILE A 55 -5.61 -33.01 -0.84
CA ILE A 55 -5.88 -32.09 0.25
C ILE A 55 -5.19 -30.74 -0.01
N SER A 56 -5.82 -29.65 0.41
CA SER A 56 -5.22 -28.31 0.44
C SER A 56 -5.38 -27.72 1.83
N SER A 57 -4.55 -28.17 2.76
CA SER A 57 -4.45 -27.61 4.10
C SER A 57 -3.22 -26.72 4.19
N LEU A 58 -3.24 -25.73 5.11
CA LEU A 58 -2.12 -24.84 5.37
C LEU A 58 -1.66 -23.97 4.18
N VAL A 59 -2.49 -23.85 3.13
CA VAL A 59 -2.28 -22.87 2.07
C VAL A 59 -3.07 -21.60 2.40
N ARG A 60 -2.39 -20.47 2.54
CA ARG A 60 -2.99 -19.17 2.79
C ARG A 60 -2.93 -18.33 1.52
N PHE A 61 -3.99 -17.51 1.33
CA PHE A 61 -4.13 -16.67 0.17
C PHE A 61 -4.20 -15.18 0.56
N PRO A 62 -3.08 -14.57 1.03
CA PRO A 62 -3.08 -13.17 1.38
C PRO A 62 -3.22 -12.28 0.14
N PHE A 63 -3.80 -11.08 0.34
CA PHE A 63 -3.78 -10.06 -0.70
C PHE A 63 -2.43 -9.35 -0.76
N PRO A 64 -1.93 -8.99 -1.96
CA PRO A 64 -0.62 -8.37 -2.13
C PRO A 64 -0.40 -7.15 -1.25
N GLY A 65 -1.40 -6.25 -1.18
CA GLY A 65 -1.28 -5.02 -0.39
C GLY A 65 -1.09 -5.28 1.11
N SER A 66 -1.83 -6.20 1.70
CA SER A 66 -1.70 -6.54 3.14
C SER A 66 -0.39 -7.26 3.43
N ARG A 67 -0.02 -8.23 2.57
CA ARG A 67 1.21 -9.00 2.76
C ARG A 67 2.46 -8.15 2.63
N LEU A 68 2.50 -7.27 1.63
CA LEU A 68 3.61 -6.35 1.44
C LEU A 68 3.74 -5.33 2.57
N ARG A 69 2.62 -4.82 3.10
CA ARG A 69 2.65 -3.97 4.30
C ARG A 69 3.25 -4.71 5.50
N GLN A 70 2.90 -5.97 5.68
CA GLN A 70 3.48 -6.79 6.75
C GLN A 70 5.00 -6.96 6.56
N LEU A 71 5.46 -7.30 5.36
CA LEU A 71 6.89 -7.45 5.06
C LEU A 71 7.66 -6.14 5.26
N VAL A 72 7.14 -5.01 4.76
CA VAL A 72 7.76 -3.69 4.97
C VAL A 72 7.88 -3.37 6.46
N ARG A 73 6.84 -3.66 7.26
CA ARG A 73 6.91 -3.48 8.71
C ARG A 73 7.98 -4.34 9.38
N GLN A 74 8.11 -5.61 8.96
CA GLN A 74 9.14 -6.50 9.47
C GLN A 74 10.53 -5.97 9.16
N VAL A 75 10.79 -5.57 7.91
CA VAL A 75 12.07 -4.99 7.46
C VAL A 75 12.42 -3.69 8.19
N LEU A 76 11.41 -2.85 8.47
CA LEU A 76 11.62 -1.57 9.15
C LEU A 76 11.48 -1.65 10.67
N HIS A 77 11.23 -2.85 11.23
CA HIS A 77 10.96 -3.06 12.66
C HIS A 77 9.84 -2.18 13.22
N LEU A 78 8.80 -1.94 12.41
CA LEU A 78 7.64 -1.16 12.84
C LEU A 78 6.70 -2.03 13.67
N PRO A 79 6.01 -1.45 14.67
CA PRO A 79 5.08 -2.21 15.52
C PRO A 79 3.97 -2.87 14.72
N ALA A 80 3.50 -4.01 15.26
CA ALA A 80 2.34 -4.69 14.69
C ALA A 80 1.12 -3.78 14.80
N GLN A 81 0.44 -3.66 13.71
CA GLN A 81 -0.87 -3.08 13.48
C GLN A 81 -1.34 -1.95 14.40
N GLU A 82 -1.11 -0.74 13.96
CA GLU A 82 -1.98 0.40 14.16
C GLU A 82 -2.58 0.78 12.80
N ASP A 83 -3.74 1.41 12.81
CA ASP A 83 -4.31 1.98 11.60
C ASP A 83 -3.29 2.90 10.93
N ASP A 84 -3.12 2.75 9.64
CA ASP A 84 -2.19 3.56 8.87
C ASP A 84 -2.76 5.00 8.78
N PRO A 85 -2.11 6.00 9.41
CA PRO A 85 -2.65 7.36 9.45
C PRO A 85 -2.75 8.03 8.08
N TRP A 86 -2.06 7.49 7.06
CA TRP A 86 -2.12 7.97 5.69
C TRP A 86 -3.23 7.34 4.86
N ARG A 87 -3.99 6.38 5.41
CA ARG A 87 -5.21 5.88 4.75
C ARG A 87 -6.28 6.96 4.77
N ALA A 88 -6.95 7.15 3.65
CA ALA A 88 -7.94 8.22 3.46
C ALA A 88 -8.97 8.32 4.59
N GLY A 89 -9.42 7.17 5.14
CA GLY A 89 -10.36 7.13 6.25
C GLY A 89 -9.84 7.73 7.57
N GLN A 90 -8.54 7.67 7.82
CA GLN A 90 -7.87 8.27 8.98
C GLN A 90 -7.35 9.68 8.63
N LEU A 91 -6.77 9.81 7.45
CA LEU A 91 -6.14 11.04 6.99
C LEU A 91 -7.10 12.22 6.90
N VAL A 92 -8.37 11.98 6.61
CA VAL A 92 -9.40 13.03 6.54
C VAL A 92 -9.48 13.88 7.82
N TRP A 93 -9.26 13.28 8.99
CA TRP A 93 -9.28 14.00 10.26
C TRP A 93 -8.07 14.92 10.41
N ALA A 94 -6.87 14.44 10.05
CA ALA A 94 -5.68 15.28 10.05
C ALA A 94 -5.77 16.43 9.03
N VAL A 95 -6.36 16.17 7.86
CA VAL A 95 -6.63 17.22 6.86
C VAL A 95 -7.60 18.26 7.41
N LEU A 96 -8.68 17.87 8.09
CA LEU A 96 -9.65 18.79 8.71
C LEU A 96 -8.99 19.64 9.80
N GLU A 97 -8.12 19.03 10.62
CA GLU A 97 -7.37 19.74 11.67
C GLU A 97 -6.43 20.81 11.08
N LEU A 98 -5.76 20.48 9.98
CA LEU A 98 -4.78 21.37 9.34
C LEU A 98 -5.39 22.34 8.30
N LEU A 99 -6.64 22.13 7.92
CA LEU A 99 -7.30 22.95 6.90
C LEU A 99 -7.34 24.45 7.26
N PRO A 100 -7.63 24.88 8.50
CA PRO A 100 -7.56 26.31 8.86
C PRO A 100 -6.18 26.90 8.64
N GLU A 101 -5.11 26.23 9.11
CA GLU A 101 -3.73 26.67 8.94
C GLU A 101 -3.33 26.75 7.46
N LEU A 102 -3.71 25.74 6.68
CA LEU A 102 -3.48 25.73 5.23
C LEU A 102 -4.18 26.92 4.55
N LEU A 103 -5.42 27.20 4.93
CA LEU A 103 -6.21 28.28 4.33
C LEU A 103 -5.65 29.69 4.61
N GLU A 104 -4.80 29.88 5.63
CA GLU A 104 -4.08 31.13 5.87
C GLU A 104 -2.93 31.33 4.87
N GLN A 105 -2.42 30.27 4.27
CA GLN A 105 -1.31 30.34 3.31
C GLN A 105 -1.74 30.99 1.99
N PRO A 106 -0.94 31.89 1.40
CA PRO A 106 -1.27 32.51 0.11
C PRO A 106 -1.58 31.50 -1.00
N VAL A 107 -0.84 30.39 -1.04
CA VAL A 107 -0.98 29.31 -2.04
C VAL A 107 -2.34 28.60 -1.97
N ALA A 108 -3.06 28.69 -0.86
CA ALA A 108 -4.37 28.09 -0.67
C ALA A 108 -5.54 28.96 -1.18
N GLN A 109 -5.27 30.04 -1.90
CA GLN A 109 -6.32 30.89 -2.45
C GLN A 109 -7.38 30.13 -3.27
N PRO A 110 -7.04 29.16 -4.13
CA PRO A 110 -8.06 28.39 -4.85
C PRO A 110 -9.03 27.66 -3.92
N LEU A 111 -8.52 27.09 -2.81
CA LEU A 111 -9.34 26.40 -1.82
C LEU A 111 -10.25 27.38 -1.05
N ARG A 112 -9.71 28.53 -0.66
CA ARG A 112 -10.51 29.61 -0.01
C ARG A 112 -11.64 30.05 -0.91
N THR A 113 -11.35 30.34 -2.18
CA THR A 113 -12.35 30.78 -3.15
C THR A 113 -13.46 29.74 -3.31
N TRP A 114 -13.08 28.45 -3.44
CA TRP A 114 -14.01 27.35 -3.56
C TRP A 114 -14.93 27.22 -2.34
N LEU A 115 -14.37 27.31 -1.13
CA LEU A 115 -15.14 27.24 0.12
C LEU A 115 -16.08 28.45 0.27
N THR A 116 -15.57 29.67 0.06
CA THR A 116 -16.36 30.90 0.19
C THR A 116 -17.57 30.91 -0.73
N GLN A 117 -17.43 30.42 -1.96
CA GLN A 117 -18.53 30.33 -2.91
C GLN A 117 -19.65 29.37 -2.47
N ARG A 118 -19.32 28.37 -1.63
CA ARG A 118 -20.28 27.33 -1.19
C ARG A 118 -20.83 27.56 0.20
N GLU A 119 -20.00 28.02 1.11
CA GLU A 119 -20.33 28.13 2.53
C GLU A 119 -20.73 29.56 2.93
N GLY A 120 -20.38 30.58 2.12
CA GLY A 120 -20.53 31.97 2.52
C GLY A 120 -19.70 32.27 3.77
N THR A 121 -20.38 32.69 4.85
CA THR A 121 -19.75 33.02 6.15
C THR A 121 -19.85 31.88 7.18
N ALA A 122 -20.25 30.68 6.78
CA ALA A 122 -20.39 29.55 7.72
C ALA A 122 -19.06 29.22 8.39
N ALA A 123 -19.08 29.08 9.73
CA ALA A 123 -17.92 28.73 10.53
C ALA A 123 -18.04 27.29 11.03
N GLY A 124 -16.90 26.65 11.31
CA GLY A 124 -16.83 25.30 11.86
C GLY A 124 -16.83 24.19 10.81
N LEU A 125 -17.21 23.00 11.22
CA LEU A 125 -17.27 21.83 10.34
C LEU A 125 -18.56 21.85 9.52
N THR A 126 -18.44 22.12 8.23
CA THR A 126 -19.53 22.09 7.27
C THR A 126 -19.45 20.84 6.39
N ARG A 127 -20.54 20.56 5.66
CA ARG A 127 -20.55 19.48 4.68
C ARG A 127 -19.48 19.68 3.59
N ASP A 128 -19.32 20.92 3.12
CA ASP A 128 -18.38 21.22 2.04
C ASP A 128 -16.93 21.09 2.51
N ARG A 129 -16.61 21.49 3.74
CA ARG A 129 -15.28 21.27 4.35
C ARG A 129 -14.99 19.78 4.51
N TRP A 130 -15.97 19.02 4.97
CA TRP A 130 -15.83 17.56 5.05
C TRP A 130 -15.57 16.92 3.68
N GLN A 131 -16.34 17.30 2.66
CA GLN A 131 -16.17 16.78 1.30
C GLN A 131 -14.81 17.16 0.71
N LEU A 132 -14.36 18.40 0.91
CA LEU A 132 -13.04 18.85 0.49
C LEU A 132 -11.94 18.04 1.18
N ALA A 133 -11.99 17.92 2.50
CA ALA A 133 -11.01 17.15 3.25
C ALA A 133 -10.99 15.68 2.85
N ARG A 134 -12.16 15.10 2.58
CA ARG A 134 -12.26 13.72 2.08
C ARG A 134 -11.61 13.55 0.72
N THR A 135 -11.89 14.45 -0.22
CA THR A 135 -11.29 14.43 -1.56
C THR A 135 -9.77 14.59 -1.50
N ILE A 136 -9.28 15.48 -0.64
CA ILE A 136 -7.85 15.68 -0.40
C ILE A 136 -7.22 14.41 0.19
N ALA A 137 -7.86 13.81 1.20
CA ALA A 137 -7.37 12.60 1.85
C ALA A 137 -7.29 11.41 0.87
N ASP A 138 -8.31 11.23 0.03
CA ASP A 138 -8.30 10.21 -1.03
C ASP A 138 -7.13 10.44 -2.01
N ALA A 139 -6.91 11.68 -2.45
CA ALA A 139 -5.80 12.01 -3.36
C ALA A 139 -4.42 11.77 -2.72
N MET A 140 -4.25 12.10 -1.45
CA MET A 140 -2.99 11.90 -0.72
C MET A 140 -2.69 10.40 -0.45
N ASP A 141 -3.73 9.58 -0.17
CA ASP A 141 -3.60 8.11 -0.07
C ASP A 141 -3.16 7.52 -1.42
N ASP A 142 -3.75 7.99 -2.53
CA ASP A 142 -3.35 7.59 -3.87
C ASP A 142 -1.90 8.01 -4.19
N TYR A 143 -1.48 9.22 -3.83
CA TYR A 143 -0.09 9.66 -4.03
C TYR A 143 0.89 8.79 -3.23
N ALA A 144 0.51 8.34 -2.04
CA ALA A 144 1.32 7.43 -1.25
C ALA A 144 1.58 6.09 -1.95
N LEU A 145 0.65 5.63 -2.77
CA LEU A 145 0.76 4.36 -3.50
C LEU A 145 1.37 4.51 -4.90
N TYR A 146 0.98 5.56 -5.63
CA TYR A 146 1.28 5.68 -7.06
C TYR A 146 2.36 6.69 -7.39
N ARG A 147 2.65 7.64 -6.48
CA ARG A 147 3.58 8.76 -6.73
C ARG A 147 4.57 9.02 -5.58
N PRO A 148 5.23 7.99 -5.03
CA PRO A 148 6.17 8.16 -3.92
C PRO A 148 7.35 9.10 -4.28
N ASP A 149 7.76 9.14 -5.57
CA ASP A 149 8.79 10.06 -6.06
C ASP A 149 8.39 11.53 -5.92
N GLN A 150 7.13 11.84 -6.20
CA GLN A 150 6.59 13.18 -6.04
C GLN A 150 6.55 13.59 -4.56
N LEU A 151 6.12 12.69 -3.67
CA LEU A 151 6.13 12.95 -2.23
C LEU A 151 7.55 13.19 -1.70
N GLU A 152 8.54 12.47 -2.22
CA GLU A 152 9.95 12.70 -1.86
C GLU A 152 10.42 14.09 -2.31
N GLN A 153 10.03 14.52 -3.52
CA GLN A 153 10.34 15.87 -4.02
C GLN A 153 9.68 16.96 -3.16
N TRP A 154 8.48 16.75 -2.67
CA TRP A 154 7.72 17.68 -1.84
C TRP A 154 8.31 17.91 -0.44
N LYS A 155 9.24 17.07 0.00
CA LYS A 155 10.00 17.30 1.24
C LYS A 155 10.77 18.63 1.21
N ARG A 156 11.19 19.08 0.02
CA ARG A 156 11.94 20.30 -0.16
C ARG A 156 11.01 21.40 -0.67
N PRO A 157 10.82 22.50 0.09
CA PRO A 157 10.04 23.65 -0.37
C PRO A 157 10.59 24.21 -1.69
N ARG A 158 9.68 24.60 -2.59
CA ARG A 158 10.00 25.28 -3.84
C ARG A 158 9.20 26.58 -3.96
N PRO A 159 9.73 27.61 -4.65
CA PRO A 159 9.02 28.89 -4.82
C PRO A 159 7.70 28.77 -5.59
N ASP A 160 7.58 27.77 -6.44
CA ASP A 160 6.43 27.47 -7.29
C ASP A 160 5.49 26.39 -6.73
N ASP A 161 5.68 26.00 -5.45
CA ASP A 161 4.79 25.06 -4.79
C ASP A 161 3.35 25.62 -4.75
N ASP A 162 2.40 24.77 -5.13
CA ASP A 162 0.99 25.00 -4.86
C ASP A 162 0.61 24.57 -3.43
N TRP A 163 -0.67 24.51 -3.10
CA TRP A 163 -1.14 24.11 -1.77
C TRP A 163 -0.90 22.64 -1.43
N GLN A 164 -0.75 21.74 -2.41
CA GLN A 164 -0.60 20.29 -2.17
C GLN A 164 0.74 19.96 -1.50
N PRO A 165 1.92 20.38 -2.01
CA PRO A 165 3.19 20.20 -1.31
C PRO A 165 3.21 20.85 0.08
N VAL A 166 2.56 22.02 0.25
CA VAL A 166 2.48 22.70 1.54
C VAL A 166 1.70 21.84 2.54
N LEU A 167 0.49 21.41 2.17
CA LEU A 167 -0.33 20.53 3.01
C LEU A 167 0.40 19.21 3.31
N TRP A 168 1.04 18.60 2.30
CA TRP A 168 1.78 17.36 2.52
C TRP A 168 2.87 17.51 3.58
N ARG A 169 3.62 18.62 3.58
CA ARG A 169 4.63 18.89 4.62
C ARG A 169 4.01 19.06 6.01
N LEU A 170 2.88 19.77 6.11
CA LEU A 170 2.14 19.89 7.36
C LEU A 170 1.69 18.51 7.89
N LEU A 171 1.11 17.68 7.02
CA LEU A 171 0.73 16.32 7.35
C LEU A 171 1.94 15.47 7.78
N ALA A 172 3.06 15.56 7.06
CA ALA A 172 4.27 14.82 7.36
C ALA A 172 4.91 15.22 8.72
N GLN A 173 4.71 16.44 9.17
CA GLN A 173 5.12 16.90 10.50
C GLN A 173 4.17 16.44 11.61
N ARG A 174 2.88 16.35 11.29
CA ARG A 174 1.82 16.02 12.25
C ARG A 174 1.67 14.52 12.47
N LEU A 175 1.86 13.73 11.43
CA LEU A 175 1.66 12.28 11.46
C LEU A 175 2.92 11.54 11.93
N PRO A 176 2.76 10.48 12.74
CA PRO A 176 3.90 9.82 13.41
C PRO A 176 4.78 8.99 12.45
N ARG A 177 4.35 8.76 11.23
CA ARG A 177 5.04 7.89 10.27
C ARG A 177 4.97 8.46 8.86
N ALA A 178 5.95 8.06 8.05
CA ALA A 178 5.93 8.33 6.61
C ALA A 178 4.81 7.54 5.91
N PRO A 179 4.27 8.00 4.78
CA PRO A 179 3.32 7.26 3.96
C PRO A 179 3.92 5.96 3.42
N PHE A 180 3.08 4.98 3.15
CA PHE A 180 3.49 3.62 2.78
C PHE A 180 4.50 3.57 1.62
N GLY A 181 4.32 4.38 0.58
CA GLY A 181 5.27 4.42 -0.54
C GLY A 181 6.70 4.82 -0.14
N LEU A 182 6.84 5.75 0.81
CA LEU A 182 8.15 6.12 1.34
C LEU A 182 8.73 5.05 2.27
N GLN A 183 7.88 4.37 3.06
CA GLN A 183 8.30 3.20 3.85
C GLN A 183 8.82 2.07 2.95
N VAL A 184 8.15 1.79 1.83
CA VAL A 184 8.62 0.81 0.84
C VAL A 184 10.00 1.17 0.30
N ARG A 185 10.22 2.44 -0.05
CA ARG A 185 11.54 2.89 -0.51
C ARG A 185 12.62 2.65 0.52
N GLU A 186 12.38 3.04 1.76
CA GLU A 186 13.32 2.81 2.85
C GLU A 186 13.60 1.30 3.04
N ALA A 187 12.56 0.46 3.01
CA ALA A 187 12.72 -0.98 3.10
C ALA A 187 13.55 -1.55 1.94
N VAL A 188 13.29 -1.12 0.70
CA VAL A 188 14.06 -1.52 -0.49
C VAL A 188 15.51 -1.06 -0.38
N ASP A 189 15.77 0.14 0.10
CA ASP A 189 17.12 0.65 0.29
C ASP A 189 17.90 -0.14 1.37
N ARG A 190 17.24 -0.55 2.44
CA ARG A 190 17.83 -1.46 3.45
C ARG A 190 18.15 -2.83 2.87
N LEU A 191 17.21 -3.41 2.11
CA LEU A 191 17.41 -4.68 1.41
C LEU A 191 18.60 -4.63 0.45
N ARG A 192 18.72 -3.56 -0.34
CA ARG A 192 19.85 -3.36 -1.28
C ARG A 192 21.21 -3.23 -0.60
N ARG A 193 21.23 -2.66 0.59
CA ARG A 193 22.47 -2.54 1.39
C ARG A 193 22.81 -3.82 2.16
N GLY A 194 21.91 -4.79 2.21
CA GLY A 194 22.07 -5.99 3.03
C GLY A 194 21.85 -5.74 4.54
N ASP A 195 21.18 -4.65 4.90
CA ASP A 195 20.91 -4.24 6.29
C ASP A 195 19.63 -4.90 6.86
N VAL A 196 19.27 -6.08 6.36
CA VAL A 196 18.06 -6.80 6.77
C VAL A 196 18.43 -8.23 7.10
N ASP A 197 17.96 -8.71 8.26
CA ASP A 197 18.09 -10.12 8.62
C ASP A 197 17.31 -10.99 7.62
N PRO A 198 17.97 -11.91 6.88
CA PRO A 198 17.28 -12.79 5.94
C PRO A 198 16.16 -13.63 6.57
N ALA A 199 16.24 -13.92 7.87
CA ALA A 199 15.21 -14.66 8.60
C ALA A 199 13.86 -13.92 8.68
N LEU A 200 13.85 -12.60 8.47
CA LEU A 200 12.61 -11.79 8.40
C LEU A 200 11.89 -11.91 7.06
N LEU A 201 12.57 -12.46 6.05
CA LEU A 201 12.03 -12.55 4.70
C LEU A 201 11.54 -13.98 4.42
N PRO A 202 10.43 -14.13 3.68
CA PRO A 202 10.02 -15.45 3.23
C PRO A 202 11.02 -15.97 2.17
N GLU A 203 11.40 -17.23 2.25
CA GLU A 203 12.26 -17.85 1.23
C GLU A 203 11.68 -17.71 -0.17
N ARG A 204 10.36 -17.72 -0.27
CA ARG A 204 9.64 -17.66 -1.55
C ARG A 204 8.35 -16.86 -1.44
N LEU A 205 8.16 -15.98 -2.38
CA LEU A 205 6.89 -15.28 -2.61
C LEU A 205 6.24 -15.84 -3.87
N ARG A 206 5.00 -16.29 -3.74
CA ARG A 206 4.20 -16.80 -4.86
C ARG A 206 3.03 -15.87 -5.13
N LEU A 207 2.83 -15.55 -6.40
CA LEU A 207 1.72 -14.72 -6.86
C LEU A 207 0.93 -15.47 -7.91
N PHE A 208 -0.39 -15.47 -7.82
CA PHE A 208 -1.25 -16.14 -8.77
C PHE A 208 -2.39 -15.23 -9.24
N GLY A 209 -2.57 -15.13 -10.57
CA GLY A 209 -3.69 -14.41 -11.16
C GLY A 209 -3.72 -12.90 -10.85
N ILE A 210 -2.55 -12.28 -10.65
CA ILE A 210 -2.44 -10.85 -10.38
C ILE A 210 -2.53 -10.08 -11.71
N SER A 211 -3.61 -9.33 -11.90
CA SER A 211 -3.84 -8.54 -13.11
C SER A 211 -3.13 -7.18 -13.08
N ALA A 212 -3.03 -6.56 -11.91
CA ALA A 212 -2.39 -5.27 -11.72
C ALA A 212 -1.81 -5.15 -10.31
N LEU A 213 -0.68 -4.47 -10.20
CA LEU A 213 -0.04 -4.08 -8.94
C LEU A 213 0.33 -2.60 -9.04
N ALA A 214 0.21 -1.87 -7.93
CA ALA A 214 0.73 -0.52 -7.87
C ALA A 214 2.27 -0.54 -8.04
N PRO A 215 2.89 0.49 -8.66
CA PRO A 215 4.34 0.52 -8.88
C PRO A 215 5.16 0.28 -7.61
N VAL A 216 4.72 0.80 -6.48
CA VAL A 216 5.37 0.59 -5.19
C VAL A 216 5.33 -0.87 -4.73
N GLN A 217 4.27 -1.60 -5.08
CA GLN A 217 4.15 -3.03 -4.78
C GLN A 217 5.09 -3.87 -5.67
N VAL A 218 5.22 -3.50 -6.95
CA VAL A 218 6.16 -4.15 -7.87
C VAL A 218 7.59 -3.98 -7.37
N LEU A 219 7.99 -2.75 -6.99
CA LEU A 219 9.33 -2.47 -6.47
C LEU A 219 9.65 -3.33 -5.24
N SER A 220 8.74 -3.45 -4.29
CA SER A 220 8.96 -4.27 -3.10
C SER A 220 9.10 -5.76 -3.44
N LEU A 221 8.29 -6.29 -4.38
CA LEU A 221 8.34 -7.70 -4.78
C LEU A 221 9.62 -8.09 -5.53
N ILE A 222 10.23 -7.17 -6.27
CA ILE A 222 11.48 -7.44 -7.01
C ILE A 222 12.69 -7.49 -6.06
N HIS A 223 12.63 -6.81 -4.94
CA HIS A 223 13.77 -6.67 -4.02
C HIS A 223 13.69 -7.53 -2.75
N ILE A 224 12.51 -8.11 -2.47
CA ILE A 224 12.31 -9.14 -1.44
C ILE A 224 12.61 -10.51 -2.00
#